data_33a1ec05702bd3c3e3e12cca2293879b
#
_entry.id   33a1ec05702bd3c3e3e12cca2293879b
#
_cell.length_a   1.000
_cell.length_b   1.000
_cell.length_c   1.000
_cell.angle_alpha   90.00
_cell.angle_beta   90.00
_cell.angle_gamma   90.00
#
_symmetry.space_group_name_H-M   'P 1'
#
loop_
_entity.id
_entity.type
_entity.pdbx_description
1 polymer ?
#
loop_
_entity_poly.entity_id
_entity_poly.type
_entity_poly.pdbx_seq_one_letter_code
_entity_poly.pdbx_strand_id
1 'polypeptide(L)'
;MLDYYTTWVKLCFLWGTGEDEQDGYDPKGKQWALGGDTWVVGCKIPPEAVVFPEFNDLNPDEHDPRYNTEHGVYAPHCGLDELMFAWGHDEYMYRMLVANNTAIPREGLDIIRYHSAYPWHDRGAYKHLMKPEDEQRLEWVQLFNKFDLYTKDEGNDLRGNFTEDLWPYYKGLCEKYGLGGKLKW
;
A
#
# COMPACT_ATOMS: atom_id res chain seq x y z
N MET A 1 0.55 0.03 -20.61
CA MET A 1 -0.15 0.25 -19.33
C MET A 1 0.45 -0.60 -18.20
N LEU A 2 0.78 -1.87 -18.42
CA LEU A 2 1.61 -2.65 -17.48
C LEU A 2 3.04 -2.04 -17.34
N ASP A 3 3.59 -1.47 -18.40
CA ASP A 3 4.85 -0.71 -18.34
C ASP A 3 4.77 0.51 -17.39
N TYR A 4 3.60 1.10 -17.23
CA TYR A 4 3.40 2.20 -16.29
C TYR A 4 3.40 1.69 -14.85
N TYR A 5 2.79 0.54 -14.60
CA TYR A 5 2.75 -0.08 -13.27
C TYR A 5 4.13 -0.61 -12.86
N THR A 6 4.80 -1.31 -13.78
CA THR A 6 6.20 -1.73 -13.58
C THR A 6 7.16 -0.55 -13.59
N THR A 7 6.87 0.53 -14.32
CA THR A 7 7.69 1.74 -14.33
C THR A 7 7.44 2.59 -13.08
N TRP A 8 6.22 2.67 -12.57
CA TRP A 8 5.93 3.36 -11.30
C TRP A 8 6.46 2.59 -10.10
N VAL A 9 6.22 1.30 -10.04
CA VAL A 9 6.86 0.43 -9.04
C VAL A 9 8.37 0.48 -9.20
N LYS A 10 8.92 0.47 -10.42
CA LYS A 10 10.35 0.69 -10.66
C LYS A 10 10.82 2.10 -10.34
N LEU A 11 10.04 3.15 -10.57
CA LEU A 11 10.41 4.52 -10.19
C LEU A 11 10.37 4.70 -8.66
N CYS A 12 9.41 4.11 -7.97
CA CYS A 12 9.45 4.03 -6.51
C CYS A 12 10.64 3.19 -6.04
N PHE A 13 10.95 2.07 -6.71
CA PHE A 13 12.14 1.26 -6.44
C PHE A 13 13.46 1.93 -6.88
N LEU A 14 13.48 2.67 -7.98
CA LEU A 14 14.69 3.32 -8.49
C LEU A 14 15.00 4.65 -7.79
N TRP A 15 14.01 5.32 -7.23
CA TRP A 15 14.26 6.54 -6.43
C TRP A 15 14.81 6.21 -5.04
N GLY A 16 14.67 4.98 -4.60
CA GLY A 16 15.24 4.51 -3.34
C GLY A 16 16.48 3.63 -3.48
N THR A 17 16.84 3.22 -4.71
CA THR A 17 18.08 2.48 -4.99
C THR A 17 19.15 3.38 -5.59
N GLY A 18 19.21 4.66 -5.17
CA GLY A 18 20.40 5.46 -5.41
C GLY A 18 21.62 4.70 -4.88
N GLU A 19 22.62 4.52 -5.73
CA GLU A 19 23.89 3.84 -5.41
C GLU A 19 24.72 4.59 -4.35
N ASP A 20 24.14 5.60 -3.69
CA ASP A 20 24.80 6.38 -2.66
C ASP A 20 24.48 5.82 -1.27
N GLU A 21 25.46 5.20 -0.66
CA GLU A 21 25.49 4.75 0.75
C GLU A 21 25.15 5.86 1.77
N GLN A 22 24.81 7.07 1.31
CA GLN A 22 24.58 8.24 2.17
C GLN A 22 23.11 8.44 2.58
N ASP A 23 22.16 7.72 1.98
CA ASP A 23 20.72 7.96 2.21
C ASP A 23 20.06 7.01 3.22
N GLY A 24 20.84 6.44 4.15
CA GLY A 24 20.28 5.58 5.20
C GLY A 24 19.76 4.22 4.69
N TYR A 25 20.21 3.82 3.52
CA TYR A 25 19.91 2.50 2.97
C TYR A 25 20.68 1.43 3.76
N ASP A 26 19.96 0.61 4.51
CA ASP A 26 20.49 -0.62 5.09
C ASP A 26 20.15 -1.80 4.18
N PRO A 27 21.13 -2.34 3.41
CA PRO A 27 20.90 -3.48 2.52
C PRO A 27 20.51 -4.77 3.27
N LYS A 28 20.67 -4.80 4.58
CA LYS A 28 20.29 -5.91 5.47
C LYS A 28 19.01 -5.62 6.25
N GLY A 29 18.54 -4.39 6.24
CA GLY A 29 17.33 -3.94 6.91
C GLY A 29 16.09 -4.07 6.05
N LYS A 30 14.94 -3.98 6.68
CA LYS A 30 13.67 -3.84 5.96
C LYS A 30 13.63 -2.46 5.28
N GLN A 31 13.39 -2.44 3.97
CA GLN A 31 13.43 -1.22 3.15
C GLN A 31 12.10 -0.46 3.20
N TRP A 32 11.65 -0.10 4.37
CA TRP A 32 10.37 0.57 4.56
C TRP A 32 10.34 1.99 3.97
N ALA A 33 11.51 2.65 3.89
CA ALA A 33 11.60 4.00 3.30
C ALA A 33 11.38 4.03 1.78
N LEU A 34 11.42 2.87 1.12
CA LEU A 34 11.35 2.78 -0.35
C LEU A 34 9.95 2.69 -0.91
N GLY A 35 8.99 2.73 -0.06
CA GLY A 35 7.89 2.56 -0.80
C GLY A 35 6.56 2.52 -0.47
N GLY A 36 6.27 2.83 0.54
CA GLY A 36 4.91 2.74 0.59
C GLY A 36 4.30 2.34 1.88
N ASP A 37 5.02 2.50 2.98
CA ASP A 37 4.37 2.41 4.27
C ASP A 37 3.36 3.56 4.38
N THR A 38 2.12 3.25 4.71
CA THR A 38 1.07 4.24 4.90
C THR A 38 0.44 4.08 6.29
N TRP A 39 -0.06 5.16 6.84
CA TRP A 39 -0.68 5.24 8.17
C TRP A 39 -1.96 6.04 8.10
N VAL A 40 -2.76 5.97 9.15
CA VAL A 40 -3.99 6.76 9.25
C VAL A 40 -3.65 8.19 9.63
N VAL A 41 -4.11 9.15 8.82
CA VAL A 41 -4.04 10.60 9.14
C VAL A 41 -5.27 11.03 9.92
N GLY A 42 -5.13 12.07 10.74
CA GLY A 42 -6.22 12.57 11.56
C GLY A 42 -6.37 11.91 12.93
N CYS A 43 -5.47 11.00 13.29
CA CYS A 43 -5.28 10.47 14.64
C CYS A 43 -3.80 10.31 14.93
N LYS A 44 -3.45 10.04 16.18
CA LYS A 44 -2.06 9.86 16.59
C LYS A 44 -1.41 8.72 15.82
N ILE A 45 -0.21 8.96 15.31
CA ILE A 45 0.61 7.94 14.67
C ILE A 45 1.24 7.08 15.78
N PRO A 46 0.92 5.77 15.87
CA PRO A 46 1.47 4.92 16.93
C PRO A 46 2.96 4.72 16.73
N PRO A 47 3.81 5.20 17.65
CA PRO A 47 5.27 5.16 17.46
C PRO A 47 5.82 3.72 17.40
N GLU A 48 5.16 2.78 18.05
CA GLU A 48 5.50 1.35 18.01
C GLU A 48 5.20 0.67 16.66
N ALA A 49 4.38 1.30 15.85
CA ALA A 49 3.92 0.74 14.58
C ALA A 49 4.54 1.38 13.34
N VAL A 50 5.39 2.38 13.50
CA VAL A 50 6.13 3.02 12.40
C VAL A 50 7.62 2.73 12.48
N VAL A 51 8.33 2.87 11.37
CA VAL A 51 9.76 2.51 11.29
C VAL A 51 10.65 3.56 11.91
N PHE A 52 10.28 4.83 11.76
CA PHE A 52 11.07 5.99 12.19
C PHE A 52 10.23 6.89 13.10
N PRO A 53 9.88 6.43 14.32
CA PRO A 53 9.01 7.18 15.23
C PRO A 53 9.62 8.50 15.68
N GLU A 54 10.94 8.66 15.62
CA GLU A 54 11.65 9.90 15.95
C GLU A 54 11.30 11.07 15.04
N PHE A 55 10.73 10.79 13.86
CA PHE A 55 10.26 11.84 12.94
C PHE A 55 8.81 12.25 13.17
N ASN A 56 8.05 11.56 14.03
CA ASN A 56 6.67 11.93 14.31
C ASN A 56 6.56 13.37 14.84
N ASP A 57 7.51 13.83 15.65
CA ASP A 57 7.53 15.21 16.17
C ASP A 57 7.62 16.29 15.07
N LEU A 58 8.05 15.94 13.88
CA LEU A 58 8.05 16.85 12.73
C LEU A 58 6.67 17.02 12.10
N ASN A 59 5.74 16.12 12.41
CA ASN A 59 4.37 16.22 11.94
C ASN A 59 3.60 17.24 12.80
N PRO A 60 3.07 18.32 12.23
CA PRO A 60 2.30 19.31 12.98
C PRO A 60 1.10 18.72 13.73
N ASP A 61 0.52 17.64 13.23
CA ASP A 61 -0.65 16.97 13.82
C ASP A 61 -0.35 16.35 15.20
N GLU A 62 0.92 15.99 15.47
CA GLU A 62 1.35 15.51 16.78
C GLU A 62 1.22 16.58 17.88
N HIS A 63 1.15 17.84 17.51
CA HIS A 63 1.01 18.98 18.43
C HIS A 63 -0.41 19.55 18.45
N ASP A 64 -1.33 19.01 17.66
CA ASP A 64 -2.72 19.46 17.60
C ASP A 64 -3.62 18.51 18.41
N PRO A 65 -4.31 19.00 19.48
CA PRO A 65 -5.15 18.16 20.33
C PRO A 65 -6.34 17.50 19.60
N ARG A 66 -6.63 17.90 18.37
CA ARG A 66 -7.66 17.27 17.53
C ARG A 66 -7.17 15.94 16.94
N TYR A 67 -5.86 15.81 16.74
CA TYR A 67 -5.26 14.70 15.99
C TYR A 67 -4.34 13.83 16.85
N ASN A 68 -3.75 14.36 17.90
CA ASN A 68 -2.75 13.66 18.72
C ASN A 68 -3.35 12.71 19.77
N THR A 69 -4.55 12.24 19.55
CA THR A 69 -5.22 11.23 20.40
C THR A 69 -5.39 9.92 19.63
N GLU A 70 -5.59 8.82 20.36
CA GLU A 70 -5.75 7.48 19.77
C GLU A 70 -6.84 7.44 18.69
N HIS A 71 -7.94 8.14 18.90
CA HIS A 71 -9.05 8.20 17.94
C HIS A 71 -8.97 9.41 17.00
N GLY A 72 -8.32 10.50 17.42
CA GLY A 72 -8.29 11.74 16.66
C GLY A 72 -9.68 12.24 16.29
N VAL A 73 -9.94 12.36 14.99
CA VAL A 73 -11.23 12.79 14.44
C VAL A 73 -12.22 11.64 14.21
N TYR A 74 -11.83 10.41 14.48
CA TYR A 74 -12.63 9.22 14.17
C TYR A 74 -13.43 8.74 15.39
N ALA A 75 -14.61 8.18 15.10
CA ALA A 75 -15.37 7.46 16.11
C ALA A 75 -14.75 6.06 16.35
N PRO A 76 -14.83 5.53 17.58
CA PRO A 76 -14.46 4.15 17.83
C PRO A 76 -15.20 3.20 16.88
N HIS A 77 -14.49 2.22 16.33
CA HIS A 77 -15.06 1.21 15.43
C HIS A 77 -15.78 1.78 14.19
N CYS A 78 -15.34 2.92 13.67
CA CYS A 78 -15.95 3.52 12.47
C CYS A 78 -15.74 2.67 11.21
N GLY A 79 -14.70 1.85 11.18
CA GLY A 79 -14.33 1.00 10.06
C GLY A 79 -13.35 1.65 9.09
N LEU A 80 -12.60 0.82 8.37
CA LEU A 80 -11.52 1.25 7.47
C LEU A 80 -12.00 2.19 6.36
N ASP A 81 -13.25 2.06 5.91
CA ASP A 81 -13.78 2.90 4.85
C ASP A 81 -13.91 4.38 5.24
N GLU A 82 -14.06 4.66 6.55
CA GLU A 82 -14.14 6.03 7.09
C GLU A 82 -12.76 6.64 7.39
N LEU A 83 -11.71 5.82 7.37
CA LEU A 83 -10.36 6.27 7.66
C LEU A 83 -9.72 6.91 6.42
N MET A 84 -8.96 7.96 6.66
CA MET A 84 -8.09 8.56 5.66
C MET A 84 -6.67 8.08 5.91
N PHE A 85 -6.14 7.33 4.97
CA PHE A 85 -4.72 6.95 4.97
C PHE A 85 -3.88 8.03 4.30
N ALA A 86 -2.60 8.09 4.65
CA ALA A 86 -1.66 8.96 3.99
C ALA A 86 -1.70 8.71 2.48
N TRP A 87 -1.67 9.78 1.68
CA TRP A 87 -1.83 9.66 0.23
C TRP A 87 -0.63 8.96 -0.39
N GLY A 88 -0.88 7.85 -1.04
CA GLY A 88 0.12 7.02 -1.69
C GLY A 88 -0.40 6.40 -2.99
N HIS A 89 0.42 5.50 -3.57
CA HIS A 89 0.11 4.78 -4.81
C HIS A 89 -1.11 3.86 -4.68
N ASP A 90 -1.33 3.33 -3.51
CA ASP A 90 -2.41 2.43 -3.09
C ASP A 90 -3.79 3.11 -3.14
N GLU A 91 -3.95 4.23 -2.44
CA GLU A 91 -5.19 5.01 -2.45
C GLU A 91 -5.47 5.60 -3.83
N TYR A 92 -4.42 6.08 -4.53
CA TYR A 92 -4.56 6.58 -5.90
C TYR A 92 -5.06 5.50 -6.85
N MET A 93 -4.43 4.31 -6.83
CA MET A 93 -4.84 3.19 -7.68
C MET A 93 -6.25 2.73 -7.36
N TYR A 94 -6.58 2.59 -6.08
CA TYR A 94 -7.93 2.24 -5.65
C TYR A 94 -8.97 3.22 -6.21
N ARG A 95 -8.75 4.52 -6.05
CA ARG A 95 -9.68 5.55 -6.57
C ARG A 95 -9.81 5.53 -8.08
N MET A 96 -8.71 5.35 -8.77
CA MET A 96 -8.70 5.23 -10.23
C MET A 96 -9.55 4.04 -10.68
N LEU A 97 -9.37 2.87 -10.06
CA LEU A 97 -10.12 1.67 -10.38
C LEU A 97 -11.63 1.84 -10.12
N VAL A 98 -11.99 2.41 -8.98
CA VAL A 98 -13.39 2.70 -8.64
C VAL A 98 -14.00 3.71 -9.62
N ALA A 99 -13.29 4.78 -9.97
CA ALA A 99 -13.77 5.80 -10.92
C ALA A 99 -13.96 5.25 -12.35
N ASN A 100 -13.31 4.14 -12.67
CA ASN A 100 -13.48 3.44 -13.95
C ASN A 100 -14.47 2.27 -13.87
N ASN A 101 -15.19 2.10 -12.78
CA ASN A 101 -16.17 1.03 -12.56
C ASN A 101 -15.56 -0.36 -12.86
N THR A 102 -14.36 -0.61 -12.34
CA THR A 102 -13.69 -1.90 -12.53
C THR A 102 -14.55 -3.07 -12.03
N ALA A 103 -14.43 -4.21 -12.67
CA ALA A 103 -15.02 -5.46 -12.23
C ALA A 103 -14.12 -6.27 -11.28
N ILE A 104 -13.04 -5.68 -10.78
CA ILE A 104 -12.20 -6.30 -9.74
C ILE A 104 -13.07 -6.53 -8.50
N PRO A 105 -13.06 -7.75 -7.92
CA PRO A 105 -13.78 -8.04 -6.68
C PRO A 105 -13.37 -7.12 -5.54
N ARG A 106 -14.26 -6.93 -4.56
CA ARG A 106 -14.01 -6.05 -3.41
C ARG A 106 -12.74 -6.42 -2.67
N GLU A 107 -12.47 -7.70 -2.51
CA GLU A 107 -11.27 -8.22 -1.85
C GLU A 107 -9.98 -7.75 -2.56
N GLY A 108 -9.99 -7.76 -3.88
CA GLY A 108 -8.88 -7.27 -4.70
C GLY A 108 -8.69 -5.75 -4.57
N LEU A 109 -9.79 -5.00 -4.50
CA LEU A 109 -9.75 -3.56 -4.27
C LEU A 109 -9.26 -3.21 -2.86
N ASP A 110 -9.67 -3.98 -1.85
CA ASP A 110 -9.22 -3.81 -0.48
C ASP A 110 -7.72 -4.13 -0.36
N ILE A 111 -7.23 -5.17 -1.02
CA ILE A 111 -5.80 -5.47 -1.11
C ILE A 111 -5.05 -4.29 -1.73
N ILE A 112 -5.50 -3.78 -2.88
CA ILE A 112 -4.86 -2.65 -3.56
C ILE A 112 -4.80 -1.42 -2.65
N ARG A 113 -5.87 -1.15 -1.90
CA ARG A 113 -5.98 0.03 -1.06
C ARG A 113 -5.15 -0.03 0.21
N TYR A 114 -4.99 -1.22 0.80
CA TYR A 114 -4.48 -1.36 2.17
C TYR A 114 -3.16 -2.13 2.28
N HIS A 115 -2.59 -2.65 1.18
CA HIS A 115 -1.36 -3.46 1.25
C HIS A 115 -0.18 -2.72 1.84
N SER A 116 -0.11 -1.40 1.69
CA SER A 116 0.96 -0.57 2.27
C SER A 116 0.70 -0.13 3.72
N ALA A 117 -0.45 -0.47 4.29
CA ALA A 117 -0.80 -0.11 5.66
C ALA A 117 -0.16 -1.07 6.69
N TYR A 118 1.15 -1.18 6.67
CA TYR A 118 1.93 -2.06 7.58
C TYR A 118 1.68 -1.80 9.06
N PRO A 119 1.52 -0.54 9.53
CA PRO A 119 1.13 -0.29 10.90
C PRO A 119 -0.13 -1.05 11.30
N TRP A 120 -1.11 -1.15 10.39
CA TRP A 120 -2.36 -1.85 10.62
C TRP A 120 -2.23 -3.37 10.47
N HIS A 121 -1.87 -3.88 9.28
CA HIS A 121 -1.98 -5.30 8.98
C HIS A 121 -0.82 -6.15 9.51
N ASP A 122 0.37 -5.57 9.68
CA ASP A 122 1.57 -6.29 10.16
C ASP A 122 1.82 -6.04 11.65
N ARG A 123 1.63 -4.80 12.12
CA ARG A 123 1.97 -4.40 13.49
C ARG A 123 0.78 -4.22 14.42
N GLY A 124 -0.43 -4.40 13.89
CA GLY A 124 -1.66 -4.46 14.67
C GLY A 124 -2.16 -3.14 15.25
N ALA A 125 -1.70 -2.01 14.70
CA ALA A 125 -2.23 -0.69 15.04
C ALA A 125 -3.67 -0.50 14.52
N TYR A 126 -4.35 0.54 15.02
CA TYR A 126 -5.68 0.99 14.57
C TYR A 126 -6.83 -0.02 14.75
N LYS A 127 -6.64 -1.11 15.51
CA LYS A 127 -7.70 -2.11 15.77
C LYS A 127 -8.93 -1.51 16.46
N HIS A 128 -8.76 -0.49 17.27
CA HIS A 128 -9.83 0.25 17.95
C HIS A 128 -10.73 1.04 16.98
N LEU A 129 -10.29 1.25 15.74
CA LEU A 129 -11.04 1.89 14.67
C LEU A 129 -11.74 0.89 13.74
N MET A 130 -11.33 -0.39 13.77
CA MET A 130 -11.92 -1.44 12.94
C MET A 130 -13.36 -1.76 13.38
N LYS A 131 -14.17 -2.12 12.41
CA LYS A 131 -15.45 -2.79 12.59
C LYS A 131 -15.33 -4.30 12.28
N PRO A 132 -16.31 -5.13 12.67
CA PRO A 132 -16.20 -6.59 12.50
C PRO A 132 -15.90 -7.05 11.06
N GLU A 133 -16.43 -6.35 10.07
CA GLU A 133 -16.22 -6.68 8.65
C GLU A 133 -14.77 -6.45 8.21
N ASP A 134 -14.01 -5.62 8.91
CA ASP A 134 -12.61 -5.33 8.57
C ASP A 134 -11.66 -6.48 8.94
N GLU A 135 -12.08 -7.41 9.79
CA GLU A 135 -11.29 -8.62 10.10
C GLU A 135 -11.06 -9.46 8.82
N GLN A 136 -12.07 -9.60 7.98
CA GLN A 136 -11.92 -10.32 6.72
C GLN A 136 -10.99 -9.59 5.75
N ARG A 137 -11.03 -8.25 5.73
CA ARG A 137 -10.09 -7.44 4.93
C ARG A 137 -8.66 -7.64 5.40
N LEU A 138 -8.45 -7.65 6.73
CA LEU A 138 -7.15 -7.91 7.34
C LEU A 138 -6.58 -9.26 6.89
N GLU A 139 -7.39 -10.32 6.93
CA GLU A 139 -6.96 -11.65 6.47
C GLU A 139 -6.51 -11.64 5.00
N TRP A 140 -7.27 -10.99 4.10
CA TRP A 140 -6.93 -10.87 2.69
C TRP A 140 -5.63 -10.10 2.47
N VAL A 141 -5.44 -8.96 3.13
CA VAL A 141 -4.22 -8.16 3.02
C VAL A 141 -3.02 -8.93 3.56
N GLN A 142 -3.15 -9.58 4.72
CA GLN A 142 -2.08 -10.40 5.30
C GLN A 142 -1.72 -11.61 4.43
N LEU A 143 -2.71 -12.22 3.76
CA LEU A 143 -2.45 -13.29 2.81
C LEU A 143 -1.65 -12.77 1.61
N PHE A 144 -2.06 -11.64 1.03
CA PHE A 144 -1.38 -11.01 -0.10
C PHE A 144 0.05 -10.58 0.26
N ASN A 145 0.25 -10.01 1.45
CA ASN A 145 1.54 -9.49 1.90
C ASN A 145 2.67 -10.55 1.91
N LYS A 146 2.32 -11.84 1.99
CA LYS A 146 3.31 -12.94 1.86
C LYS A 146 3.97 -12.98 0.48
N PHE A 147 3.35 -12.36 -0.52
CA PHE A 147 3.79 -12.35 -1.91
C PHE A 147 4.23 -10.96 -2.37
N ASP A 148 3.86 -9.90 -1.66
CA ASP A 148 4.10 -8.52 -2.04
C ASP A 148 5.60 -8.15 -1.97
N LEU A 149 6.24 -8.48 -0.86
CA LEU A 149 7.67 -8.28 -0.64
C LEU A 149 8.49 -9.53 -1.01
N TYR A 150 8.04 -10.23 -2.03
CA TYR A 150 8.72 -11.43 -2.49
C TYR A 150 10.17 -11.13 -2.86
N THR A 151 11.11 -11.69 -2.09
CA THR A 151 12.53 -11.66 -2.42
C THR A 151 12.73 -12.54 -3.64
N LYS A 152 13.19 -11.95 -4.73
CA LYS A 152 13.51 -12.70 -5.94
C LYS A 152 14.58 -13.73 -5.60
N ASP A 153 14.20 -14.99 -5.60
CA ASP A 153 15.14 -16.08 -5.60
C ASP A 153 15.92 -16.01 -6.91
N GLU A 154 17.26 -15.95 -6.84
CA GLU A 154 18.12 -15.90 -8.02
C GLU A 154 17.86 -17.05 -9.00
N GLY A 155 17.32 -18.20 -8.50
CA GLY A 155 16.89 -19.32 -9.30
C GLY A 155 15.59 -19.11 -10.09
N ASN A 156 14.80 -18.10 -9.75
CA ASN A 156 13.53 -17.77 -10.38
C ASN A 156 13.57 -16.42 -11.13
N ASP A 157 14.63 -16.19 -11.88
CA ASP A 157 14.68 -15.00 -12.74
C ASP A 157 13.64 -15.10 -13.86
N LEU A 158 12.46 -14.56 -13.59
CA LEU A 158 11.36 -14.49 -14.55
C LEU A 158 11.68 -13.61 -15.75
N ARG A 159 12.76 -12.80 -15.71
CA ARG A 159 13.16 -11.95 -16.84
C ARG A 159 13.47 -12.76 -18.09
N GLY A 160 13.97 -13.97 -17.96
CA GLY A 160 14.19 -14.89 -19.07
C GLY A 160 12.92 -15.58 -19.58
N ASN A 161 11.84 -15.56 -18.81
CA ASN A 161 10.58 -16.22 -19.12
C ASN A 161 9.46 -15.26 -19.50
N PHE A 162 9.71 -13.95 -19.48
CA PHE A 162 8.78 -12.95 -20.03
C PHE A 162 8.85 -13.02 -21.56
N THR A 163 8.14 -13.98 -22.10
CA THR A 163 7.94 -14.11 -23.55
C THR A 163 6.78 -13.22 -23.97
N GLU A 164 6.76 -12.85 -25.24
CA GLU A 164 5.64 -12.11 -25.87
C GLU A 164 4.29 -12.82 -25.66
N ASP A 165 4.32 -14.09 -25.34
CA ASP A 165 3.13 -14.93 -25.12
C ASP A 165 2.33 -14.60 -23.85
N LEU A 166 2.92 -13.92 -22.85
CA LEU A 166 2.21 -13.49 -21.64
C LEU A 166 1.32 -12.27 -21.86
N TRP A 167 1.64 -11.44 -22.86
CA TRP A 167 0.89 -10.23 -23.14
C TRP A 167 -0.60 -10.46 -23.46
N PRO A 168 -0.96 -11.42 -24.34
CA PRO A 168 -2.35 -11.75 -24.60
C PRO A 168 -3.13 -12.16 -23.35
N TYR A 169 -2.48 -12.90 -22.44
CA TYR A 169 -3.08 -13.29 -21.17
C TYR A 169 -3.40 -12.08 -20.29
N TYR A 170 -2.44 -11.20 -20.06
CA TYR A 170 -2.66 -9.99 -19.25
C TYR A 170 -3.63 -9.02 -19.90
N LYS A 171 -3.61 -8.90 -21.22
CA LYS A 171 -4.60 -8.11 -21.95
C LYS A 171 -6.01 -8.65 -21.72
N GLY A 172 -6.19 -9.96 -21.76
CA GLY A 172 -7.46 -10.61 -21.43
C GLY A 172 -7.92 -10.34 -20.00
N LEU A 173 -7.00 -10.29 -19.03
CA LEU A 173 -7.33 -9.91 -17.66
C LEU A 173 -7.77 -8.43 -17.57
N CYS A 174 -7.07 -7.52 -18.26
CA CYS A 174 -7.48 -6.13 -18.32
C CYS A 174 -8.89 -5.96 -18.89
N GLU A 175 -9.19 -6.66 -19.98
CA GLU A 175 -10.54 -6.66 -20.58
C GLU A 175 -11.58 -7.23 -19.62
N LYS A 176 -11.29 -8.38 -18.98
CA LYS A 176 -12.18 -9.03 -18.00
C LYS A 176 -12.56 -8.10 -16.85
N TYR A 177 -11.63 -7.30 -16.38
CA TYR A 177 -11.84 -6.41 -15.23
C TYR A 177 -12.22 -4.98 -15.63
N GLY A 178 -12.54 -4.73 -16.90
CA GLY A 178 -12.99 -3.42 -17.37
C GLY A 178 -11.85 -2.39 -17.53
N LEU A 179 -10.62 -2.85 -17.65
CA LEU A 179 -9.41 -2.01 -17.74
C LEU A 179 -8.82 -1.99 -19.16
N GLY A 180 -9.47 -2.62 -20.14
CA GLY A 180 -8.98 -2.77 -21.52
C GLY A 180 -9.12 -1.52 -22.40
N GLY A 181 -9.77 -0.45 -21.92
CA GLY A 181 -10.06 0.76 -22.68
C GLY A 181 -9.27 1.99 -22.23
N LYS A 182 -9.79 3.15 -22.62
CA LYS A 182 -9.29 4.44 -22.11
C LYS A 182 -9.76 4.64 -20.68
N LEU A 183 -8.83 4.76 -19.76
CA LEU A 183 -9.10 4.96 -18.34
C LEU A 183 -9.12 6.45 -17.97
N LYS A 184 -9.91 6.77 -16.94
CA LYS A 184 -9.87 8.06 -16.22
C LYS A 184 -8.76 7.95 -15.17
N TRP A 185 -7.91 8.94 -15.13
CA TRP A 185 -6.76 9.02 -14.21
C TRP A 185 -6.97 10.16 -13.21
#